data_b2d3122ccf8aa1e8991004b53b09b085
#
_entry.id   b2d3122ccf8aa1e8991004b53b09b085
#
_cell.length_a   1.000
_cell.length_b   1.000
_cell.length_c   1.000
_cell.angle_alpha   90.00
_cell.angle_beta   90.00
_cell.angle_gamma   90.00
#
_symmetry.space_group_name_H-M   'P 1'
#
loop_
_entity.id
_entity.type
_entity.pdbx_description
1 polymer ?
#
loop_
_entity_poly.entity_id
_entity_poly.type
_entity_poly.pdbx_seq_one_letter_code
_entity_poly.pdbx_strand_id
1 'polypeptide(L)' 'MENLGLLYVAAALLIGLGALGTAIGFGLLGGKFLESAA' A
#
# COMPACT_ATOMS: atom_id res chain seq x y z
N MET A 1 27.65 -0.16 8.26
CA MET A 1 26.89 0.89 7.56
C MET A 1 26.23 1.79 8.59
N GLU A 2 26.66 3.02 8.64
CA GLU A 2 26.18 3.97 9.65
C GLU A 2 24.74 4.41 9.42
N ASN A 3 24.22 4.25 8.18
CA ASN A 3 22.85 4.62 7.83
C ASN A 3 21.91 3.41 7.73
N LEU A 4 22.23 2.35 8.44
CA LEU A 4 21.42 1.13 8.37
C LEU A 4 20.00 1.33 8.88
N GLY A 5 19.87 2.07 9.98
CA GLY A 5 18.54 2.40 10.52
C GLY A 5 17.70 3.19 9.53
N LEU A 6 18.31 4.16 8.86
CA LEU A 6 17.61 4.95 7.84
C LEU A 6 17.19 4.09 6.67
N LEU A 7 18.02 3.14 6.28
CA LEU A 7 17.68 2.20 5.22
C LEU A 7 16.46 1.36 5.59
N TYR A 8 16.41 0.87 6.82
CA TYR A 8 15.26 0.11 7.29
C TYR A 8 13.98 0.96 7.34
N VAL A 9 14.09 2.20 7.75
CA VAL A 9 12.94 3.13 7.75
C VAL A 9 12.46 3.37 6.33
N ALA A 10 13.37 3.59 5.40
CA ALA A 10 13.02 3.78 3.99
C ALA A 10 12.28 2.55 3.43
N ALA A 11 12.78 1.36 3.73
CA ALA A 11 12.15 0.12 3.30
C ALA A 11 10.76 -0.03 3.93
N ALA A 12 10.62 0.27 5.21
CA ALA A 12 9.35 0.18 5.92
C ALA A 12 8.32 1.15 5.34
N LEU A 13 8.74 2.37 5.02
CA LEU A 13 7.86 3.37 4.40
C LEU A 13 7.42 2.92 3.01
N LEU A 14 8.35 2.41 2.23
CA LEU A 14 8.04 1.95 0.87
C LEU A 14 7.03 0.80 0.89
N ILE A 15 7.27 -0.19 1.74
CA ILE A 15 6.40 -1.35 1.88
C ILE A 15 5.05 -0.93 2.48
N GLY A 16 5.07 -0.15 3.54
CA GLY A 16 3.85 0.25 4.24
C GLY A 16 2.95 1.15 3.41
N LEU A 17 3.51 2.19 2.79
CA LEU A 17 2.75 3.08 1.92
C LEU A 17 2.30 2.35 0.66
N GLY A 18 3.12 1.44 0.13
CA GLY A 18 2.73 0.60 -0.99
C GLY A 18 1.55 -0.29 -0.66
N ALA A 19 1.58 -0.93 0.50
CA ALA A 19 0.48 -1.78 0.97
C ALA A 19 -0.80 -0.96 1.20
N LEU A 20 -0.66 0.22 1.79
CA LEU A 20 -1.81 1.12 2.00
C LEU A 20 -2.42 1.54 0.66
N GLY A 21 -1.59 1.94 -0.30
CA GLY A 21 -2.07 2.32 -1.64
C GLY A 21 -2.76 1.16 -2.35
N THR A 22 -2.20 -0.04 -2.25
CA THR A 22 -2.79 -1.25 -2.81
C THR A 22 -4.15 -1.55 -2.17
N ALA A 23 -4.25 -1.44 -0.85
CA ALA A 23 -5.48 -1.71 -0.13
C ALA A 23 -6.59 -0.72 -0.52
N ILE A 24 -6.25 0.57 -0.60
CA ILE A 24 -7.22 1.60 -0.99
C ILE A 24 -7.64 1.38 -2.45
N GLY A 25 -6.68 1.20 -3.36
CA GLY A 25 -6.96 1.01 -4.77
C GLY A 25 -7.77 -0.24 -5.03
N PHE A 26 -7.38 -1.35 -4.39
CA PHE A 26 -8.10 -2.61 -4.51
C PHE A 26 -9.51 -2.51 -3.91
N GLY A 27 -9.63 -1.80 -2.80
CA GLY A 27 -10.93 -1.57 -2.16
C GLY A 27 -11.88 -0.78 -3.05
N LEU A 28 -11.40 0.27 -3.69
CA LEU A 28 -12.19 1.06 -4.63
C LEU A 28 -12.60 0.24 -5.84
N LEU A 29 -11.67 -0.53 -6.38
CA LEU A 29 -11.97 -1.43 -7.50
C LEU A 29 -13.03 -2.45 -7.10
N GLY A 30 -12.87 -3.08 -5.93
CA GLY A 30 -13.81 -4.07 -5.42
C GLY A 30 -15.19 -3.48 -5.18
N GLY A 31 -15.26 -2.27 -4.64
CA GLY A 31 -16.53 -1.56 -4.47
C GLY A 31 -17.23 -1.26 -5.78
N LYS A 32 -16.48 -0.80 -6.78
CA LYS A 32 -17.02 -0.56 -8.13
C LYS A 32 -17.50 -1.85 -8.78
N PHE A 33 -16.76 -2.94 -8.55
CA PHE A 33 -17.17 -4.24 -9.05
C PHE A 33 -18.52 -4.66 -8.47
N LEU A 34 -18.70 -4.50 -7.17
CA LEU A 34 -19.95 -4.86 -6.50
C LEU A 34 -21.13 -4.00 -6.98
N GLU A 35 -20.91 -2.69 -7.18
CA GLU A 35 -21.91 -1.80 -7.74
C GLU A 35 -22.32 -2.26 -9.15
N SER A 36 -21.37 -2.62 -9.96
CA SER A 36 -21.59 -3.05 -11.32
C SER A 36 -22.31 -4.40 -11.38
N ALA A 37 -22.06 -5.28 -10.39
CA ALA A 37 -22.68 -6.60 -10.33
C ALA A 37 -24.11 -6.60 -9.75
N ALA A 38 -24.47 -5.52 -9.05
CA ALA A 38 -25.79 -5.39 -8.44
C ALA A 38 -26.94 -5.07 -9.47
#